data_cf9d55e19152369b7e529bf884fa72cb
#
_entry.id   cf9d55e19152369b7e529bf884fa72cb
#
_cell.length_a   1.000
_cell.length_b   1.000
_cell.length_c   1.000
_cell.angle_alpha   90.00
_cell.angle_beta   90.00
_cell.angle_gamma   90.00
#
_symmetry.space_group_name_H-M   'P 1'
#
loop_
_entity.id
_entity.type
_entity.pdbx_description
1 polymer ?
#
loop_
_entity_poly.entity_id
_entity_poly.type
_entity_poly.pdbx_seq_one_letter_code
_entity_poly.pdbx_strand_id
1 'polypeptide(L)'
;MVEWIAGHLLEKATHTRWWDYSNRRGNLDGYICVGSFLLWGVLGLAAVQWINPLLLALYRWLPPLVGEILLWVLLALLAADIAGTVLTLCGVRSSLPPLENLNSRLAALSVRLGEWILRRAEGRIQKAHPGAVFSRRREKTTVSPFARGASFYSILLLFFIGGVAGDLAETIFCRLKMGWWMSRSSVVWGPFSIVWGLALAAATLFLYKYRDRSASFFFVAGTLLGGLYEYLCSVFTELVFGTVFWDYSAIPFNLGGRINLLYCFFWGFAAVAWFRGLYPILARWIAKIPPRPGKAVVWLLIAFMSVNMAVSGLALARYSARAAGEPADAAWEQYMDAHYGDDVMERIYPYAKMTG
;
A
#
# COMPACT_ATOMS: atom_id res chain seq x y z
N MET A 1 -6.06 9.27 3.03
CA MET A 1 -6.64 7.91 3.26
C MET A 1 -8.13 7.95 3.56
N VAL A 2 -8.57 8.64 4.61
CA VAL A 2 -10.02 8.74 4.96
C VAL A 2 -10.84 9.32 3.80
N GLU A 3 -10.38 10.43 3.21
CA GLU A 3 -11.03 11.07 2.06
C GLU A 3 -11.15 10.13 0.84
N TRP A 4 -10.14 9.30 0.59
CA TRP A 4 -10.15 8.32 -0.49
C TRP A 4 -11.14 7.17 -0.24
N ILE A 5 -11.11 6.59 0.98
CA ILE A 5 -12.04 5.52 1.40
C ILE A 5 -13.48 6.04 1.38
N ALA A 6 -13.71 7.21 2.01
CA ALA A 6 -15.03 7.82 2.07
C ALA A 6 -15.58 8.15 0.67
N GLY A 7 -14.73 8.69 -0.23
CA GLY A 7 -15.13 8.98 -1.60
C GLY A 7 -15.59 7.74 -2.37
N HIS A 8 -14.85 6.63 -2.22
CA HIS A 8 -15.22 5.36 -2.85
C HIS A 8 -16.52 4.77 -2.31
N LEU A 9 -16.65 4.76 -0.98
CA LEU A 9 -17.87 4.23 -0.33
C LEU A 9 -19.09 5.05 -0.72
N LEU A 10 -18.95 6.38 -0.73
CA LEU A 10 -20.03 7.28 -1.11
C LEU A 10 -20.39 7.14 -2.59
N GLU A 11 -19.42 7.10 -3.50
CA GLU A 11 -19.73 6.91 -4.92
C GLU A 11 -20.35 5.54 -5.19
N LYS A 12 -19.91 4.48 -4.50
CA LYS A 12 -20.52 3.16 -4.60
C LYS A 12 -21.96 3.13 -4.08
N ALA A 13 -22.24 3.84 -3.00
CA ALA A 13 -23.55 3.89 -2.37
C ALA A 13 -24.54 4.82 -3.10
N THR A 14 -24.05 5.96 -3.64
CA THR A 14 -24.91 7.01 -4.19
C THR A 14 -24.87 7.11 -5.70
N HIS A 15 -23.93 6.38 -6.35
CA HIS A 15 -23.63 6.50 -7.79
C HIS A 15 -23.26 7.93 -8.23
N THR A 16 -22.93 8.80 -7.27
CA THR A 16 -22.51 10.18 -7.50
C THR A 16 -21.19 10.47 -6.82
N ARG A 17 -20.35 11.26 -7.48
CA ARG A 17 -19.10 11.70 -6.90
C ARG A 17 -19.32 13.01 -6.12
N TRP A 18 -18.99 13.00 -4.83
CA TRP A 18 -19.22 14.13 -3.93
C TRP A 18 -18.18 15.22 -4.06
N TRP A 19 -16.92 14.86 -4.39
CA TRP A 19 -15.83 15.77 -4.74
C TRP A 19 -14.97 15.15 -5.82
N ASP A 20 -14.27 15.98 -6.58
CA ASP A 20 -13.47 15.54 -7.72
C ASP A 20 -12.20 16.38 -7.90
N TYR A 21 -11.06 15.72 -7.72
CA TYR A 21 -9.73 16.29 -7.95
C TYR A 21 -9.10 15.81 -9.26
N SER A 22 -9.85 15.23 -10.18
CA SER A 22 -9.33 14.65 -11.44
C SER A 22 -8.51 15.66 -12.26
N ASN A 23 -8.84 16.94 -12.17
CA ASN A 23 -8.14 18.02 -12.85
C ASN A 23 -6.87 18.48 -12.13
N ARG A 24 -6.55 17.93 -10.94
CA ARG A 24 -5.35 18.28 -10.19
C ARG A 24 -4.21 17.31 -10.46
N ARG A 25 -2.98 17.85 -10.56
CA ARG A 25 -1.77 17.02 -10.73
C ARG A 25 -1.54 16.13 -9.50
N GLY A 26 -1.12 14.88 -9.74
CA GLY A 26 -0.87 13.91 -8.67
C GLY A 26 -2.14 13.48 -7.93
N ASN A 27 -3.29 13.44 -8.62
CA ASN A 27 -4.50 12.88 -8.04
C ASN A 27 -4.52 11.35 -8.11
N LEU A 28 -5.21 10.74 -7.16
CA LEU A 28 -5.50 9.32 -7.10
C LEU A 28 -7.00 9.13 -7.33
N ASP A 29 -7.36 8.68 -8.54
CA ASP A 29 -8.75 8.49 -9.02
C ASP A 29 -9.67 9.71 -8.87
N GLY A 30 -9.12 10.90 -8.67
CA GLY A 30 -9.90 12.11 -8.42
C GLY A 30 -10.43 12.25 -6.99
N TYR A 31 -10.19 11.30 -6.08
CA TYR A 31 -10.66 11.39 -4.68
C TYR A 31 -9.68 12.07 -3.76
N ILE A 32 -8.40 12.06 -4.07
CA ILE A 32 -7.35 12.74 -3.33
C ILE A 32 -6.32 13.30 -4.29
N CYS A 33 -5.67 14.40 -3.97
CA CYS A 33 -4.53 14.93 -4.71
C CYS A 33 -3.41 15.34 -3.74
N VAL A 34 -2.21 15.58 -4.28
CA VAL A 34 -1.05 15.98 -3.45
C VAL A 34 -1.38 17.20 -2.61
N GLY A 35 -2.09 18.19 -3.18
CA GLY A 35 -2.48 19.40 -2.45
C GLY A 35 -3.42 19.10 -1.27
N SER A 36 -4.48 18.29 -1.48
CA SER A 36 -5.39 17.88 -0.39
C SER A 36 -4.68 17.04 0.65
N PHE A 37 -3.78 16.14 0.23
CA PHE A 37 -2.97 15.32 1.14
C PHE A 37 -2.08 16.18 2.07
N LEU A 38 -1.38 17.17 1.51
CA LEU A 38 -0.55 18.09 2.29
C LEU A 38 -1.40 18.96 3.21
N LEU A 39 -2.55 19.46 2.72
CA LEU A 39 -3.48 20.25 3.53
C LEU A 39 -3.97 19.43 4.74
N TRP A 40 -4.41 18.18 4.53
CA TRP A 40 -4.81 17.29 5.62
C TRP A 40 -3.66 16.96 6.58
N GLY A 41 -2.43 16.84 6.07
CA GLY A 41 -1.24 16.68 6.89
C GLY A 41 -1.01 17.87 7.82
N VAL A 42 -1.08 19.08 7.29
CA VAL A 42 -0.94 20.34 8.08
C VAL A 42 -2.08 20.48 9.08
N LEU A 43 -3.34 20.25 8.65
CA LEU A 43 -4.49 20.29 9.55
C LEU A 43 -4.41 19.23 10.65
N GLY A 44 -3.96 18.02 10.33
CA GLY A 44 -3.74 16.97 11.31
C GLY A 44 -2.66 17.33 12.33
N LEU A 45 -1.55 17.90 11.86
CA LEU A 45 -0.51 18.42 12.76
C LEU A 45 -1.04 19.52 13.66
N ALA A 46 -1.77 20.48 13.11
CA ALA A 46 -2.40 21.55 13.88
C ALA A 46 -3.41 21.01 14.90
N ALA A 47 -4.20 20.01 14.51
CA ALA A 47 -5.15 19.36 15.41
C ALA A 47 -4.45 18.70 16.60
N VAL A 48 -3.38 17.94 16.36
CA VAL A 48 -2.65 17.24 17.43
C VAL A 48 -1.89 18.23 18.33
N GLN A 49 -1.22 19.22 17.75
CA GLN A 49 -0.35 20.12 18.50
C GLN A 49 -1.09 21.21 19.25
N TRP A 50 -2.20 21.71 18.72
CA TRP A 50 -2.88 22.89 19.27
C TRP A 50 -4.35 22.64 19.57
N ILE A 51 -5.12 22.05 18.65
CA ILE A 51 -6.57 21.92 18.80
C ILE A 51 -6.92 20.93 19.90
N ASN A 52 -6.32 19.72 19.90
CA ASN A 52 -6.60 18.70 20.90
C ASN A 52 -6.18 19.13 22.33
N PRO A 53 -4.99 19.71 22.56
CA PRO A 53 -4.63 20.25 23.88
C PRO A 53 -5.59 21.34 24.35
N LEU A 54 -6.01 22.24 23.44
CA LEU A 54 -6.98 23.29 23.75
C LEU A 54 -8.35 22.71 24.15
N LEU A 55 -8.86 21.76 23.35
CA LEU A 55 -10.13 21.08 23.66
C LEU A 55 -10.07 20.31 24.98
N LEU A 56 -8.95 19.63 25.27
CA LEU A 56 -8.74 18.96 26.56
C LEU A 56 -8.67 19.95 27.73
N ALA A 57 -8.04 21.09 27.53
CA ALA A 57 -7.99 22.14 28.56
C ALA A 57 -9.41 22.71 28.83
N LEU A 58 -10.19 22.96 27.79
CA LEU A 58 -11.59 23.40 27.89
C LEU A 58 -12.47 22.35 28.56
N TYR A 59 -12.29 21.06 28.20
CA TYR A 59 -13.02 19.94 28.81
C TYR A 59 -12.74 19.82 30.31
N ARG A 60 -11.48 19.99 30.72
CA ARG A 60 -11.07 19.96 32.15
C ARG A 60 -11.68 21.09 32.98
N TRP A 61 -12.14 22.16 32.35
CA TRP A 61 -12.83 23.28 32.99
C TRP A 61 -14.29 22.96 33.35
N LEU A 62 -14.87 21.96 32.67
CA LEU A 62 -16.26 21.54 32.92
C LEU A 62 -16.32 20.63 34.15
N PRO A 63 -17.36 20.76 34.99
CA PRO A 63 -17.66 19.75 35.99
C PRO A 63 -17.78 18.37 35.33
N PRO A 64 -17.24 17.28 35.91
CA PRO A 64 -17.22 15.96 35.26
C PRO A 64 -18.58 15.50 34.75
N LEU A 65 -19.64 15.65 35.55
CA LEU A 65 -21.00 15.29 35.18
C LEU A 65 -21.49 16.08 33.93
N VAL A 66 -21.20 17.37 33.87
CA VAL A 66 -21.60 18.22 32.73
C VAL A 66 -20.82 17.85 31.47
N GLY A 67 -19.53 17.56 31.62
CA GLY A 67 -18.68 17.09 30.53
C GLY A 67 -19.15 15.76 29.95
N GLU A 68 -19.52 14.82 30.80
CA GLU A 68 -20.02 13.51 30.40
C GLU A 68 -21.38 13.61 29.68
N ILE A 69 -22.32 14.38 30.21
CA ILE A 69 -23.63 14.63 29.58
C ILE A 69 -23.44 15.29 28.21
N LEU A 70 -22.58 16.32 28.14
CA LEU A 70 -22.28 17.01 26.88
C LEU A 70 -21.68 16.06 25.83
N LEU A 71 -20.75 15.18 26.25
CA LEU A 71 -20.15 14.18 25.37
C LEU A 71 -21.21 13.23 24.81
N TRP A 72 -22.09 12.68 25.65
CA TRP A 72 -23.16 11.79 25.23
C TRP A 72 -24.16 12.47 24.31
N VAL A 73 -24.51 13.71 24.58
CA VAL A 73 -25.39 14.51 23.70
C VAL A 73 -24.73 14.73 22.33
N LEU A 74 -23.45 15.11 22.28
CA LEU A 74 -22.72 15.31 21.02
C LEU A 74 -22.58 13.99 20.23
N LEU A 75 -22.31 12.88 20.92
CA LEU A 75 -22.25 11.56 20.29
C LEU A 75 -23.61 11.14 19.72
N ALA A 76 -24.71 11.38 20.47
CA ALA A 76 -26.06 11.10 19.99
C ALA A 76 -26.43 11.95 18.77
N LEU A 77 -26.08 13.25 18.76
CA LEU A 77 -26.28 14.12 17.61
C LEU A 77 -25.47 13.68 16.40
N LEU A 78 -24.21 13.29 16.60
CA LEU A 78 -23.36 12.76 15.54
C LEU A 78 -23.94 11.44 14.98
N ALA A 79 -24.34 10.52 15.85
CA ALA A 79 -24.97 9.26 15.43
C ALA A 79 -26.26 9.51 14.65
N ALA A 80 -27.10 10.46 15.07
CA ALA A 80 -28.30 10.86 14.35
C ALA A 80 -28.01 11.48 12.97
N ASP A 81 -26.95 12.32 12.85
CA ASP A 81 -26.53 12.91 11.59
C ASP A 81 -25.99 11.83 10.62
N ILE A 82 -25.17 10.90 11.12
CA ILE A 82 -24.68 9.75 10.34
C ILE A 82 -25.84 8.86 9.90
N ALA A 83 -26.74 8.50 10.81
CA ALA A 83 -27.90 7.66 10.48
C ALA A 83 -28.80 8.35 9.45
N GLY A 84 -29.10 9.64 9.60
CA GLY A 84 -29.85 10.43 8.64
C GLY A 84 -29.21 10.48 7.26
N THR A 85 -27.88 10.65 7.23
CA THR A 85 -27.10 10.65 5.99
C THR A 85 -27.16 9.27 5.32
N VAL A 86 -26.90 8.19 6.06
CA VAL A 86 -26.92 6.81 5.53
C VAL A 86 -28.31 6.45 5.03
N LEU A 87 -29.37 6.74 5.77
CA LEU A 87 -30.76 6.48 5.33
C LEU A 87 -31.09 7.22 4.03
N THR A 88 -30.65 8.47 3.90
CA THR A 88 -30.83 9.25 2.67
C THR A 88 -30.09 8.62 1.50
N LEU A 89 -28.83 8.19 1.71
CA LEU A 89 -27.98 7.58 0.69
C LEU A 89 -28.44 6.19 0.26
N CYS A 90 -29.00 5.39 1.18
CA CYS A 90 -29.53 4.05 0.90
C CYS A 90 -30.89 4.08 0.16
N GLY A 91 -31.40 5.25 -0.20
CA GLY A 91 -32.65 5.36 -0.95
C GLY A 91 -33.88 4.86 -0.17
N VAL A 92 -33.81 4.79 1.18
CA VAL A 92 -34.88 4.27 2.05
C VAL A 92 -36.20 5.09 1.95
N ARG A 93 -36.18 6.12 1.13
CA ARG A 93 -37.37 6.93 0.81
C ARG A 93 -38.51 6.12 0.18
N SER A 94 -38.24 4.93 -0.39
CA SER A 94 -39.25 4.13 -1.12
C SER A 94 -39.70 2.87 -0.41
N SER A 95 -39.15 2.49 0.75
CA SER A 95 -39.38 1.16 1.33
C SER A 95 -39.65 1.11 2.83
N LEU A 96 -40.03 2.23 3.46
CA LEU A 96 -40.62 2.15 4.79
C LEU A 96 -42.06 1.66 4.64
N PRO A 97 -42.35 0.40 5.01
CA PRO A 97 -43.76 -0.05 5.04
C PRO A 97 -44.52 0.86 6.00
N PRO A 98 -45.77 1.23 5.67
CA PRO A 98 -46.57 2.01 6.57
C PRO A 98 -46.72 1.22 7.87
N LEU A 99 -46.20 1.76 8.96
CA LEU A 99 -46.44 1.24 10.30
C LEU A 99 -47.90 1.52 10.66
N GLU A 100 -48.76 0.66 10.17
CA GLU A 100 -50.24 0.81 10.28
C GLU A 100 -50.81 0.76 11.70
N ASN A 101 -49.98 0.53 12.73
CA ASN A 101 -50.49 0.34 14.10
C ASN A 101 -49.80 1.12 15.20
N LEU A 102 -49.02 2.19 14.89
CA LEU A 102 -48.57 3.11 15.93
C LEU A 102 -49.35 4.41 15.87
N ASN A 103 -49.96 4.74 17.01
CA ASN A 103 -50.74 5.93 17.33
C ASN A 103 -50.50 7.09 16.35
N SER A 104 -51.48 7.50 15.58
CA SER A 104 -51.44 8.39 14.41
C SER A 104 -50.65 9.72 14.62
N ARG A 105 -50.58 10.20 15.87
CA ARG A 105 -49.80 11.40 16.23
C ARG A 105 -48.31 11.16 16.27
N LEU A 106 -47.85 9.99 16.74
CA LEU A 106 -46.44 9.61 16.77
C LEU A 106 -45.90 9.29 15.37
N ALA A 107 -46.73 8.61 14.55
CA ALA A 107 -46.41 8.35 13.15
C ALA A 107 -46.28 9.64 12.35
N ALA A 108 -47.21 10.61 12.55
CA ALA A 108 -47.13 11.91 11.88
C ALA A 108 -45.89 12.72 12.33
N LEU A 109 -45.46 12.60 13.59
CA LEU A 109 -44.27 13.29 14.12
C LEU A 109 -42.99 12.63 13.60
N SER A 110 -42.93 11.29 13.54
CA SER A 110 -41.78 10.54 13.02
C SER A 110 -41.61 10.76 11.52
N VAL A 111 -42.67 10.81 10.74
CA VAL A 111 -42.64 11.12 9.31
C VAL A 111 -42.15 12.56 9.08
N ARG A 112 -42.67 13.55 9.83
CA ARG A 112 -42.22 14.94 9.73
C ARG A 112 -40.77 15.11 10.11
N LEU A 113 -40.29 14.44 11.15
CA LEU A 113 -38.89 14.45 11.58
C LEU A 113 -38.01 13.77 10.53
N GLY A 114 -38.39 12.60 10.05
CA GLY A 114 -37.69 11.89 8.97
C GLY A 114 -37.60 12.71 7.69
N GLU A 115 -38.71 13.33 7.23
CA GLU A 115 -38.69 14.22 6.07
C GLU A 115 -37.86 15.50 6.29
N TRP A 116 -37.83 16.04 7.48
CA TRP A 116 -37.00 17.19 7.81
C TRP A 116 -35.50 16.83 7.77
N ILE A 117 -35.10 15.69 8.37
CA ILE A 117 -33.72 15.17 8.33
C ILE A 117 -33.30 14.90 6.88
N LEU A 118 -34.15 14.22 6.10
CA LEU A 118 -33.90 13.91 4.70
C LEU A 118 -33.73 15.18 3.85
N ARG A 119 -34.65 16.14 3.95
CA ARG A 119 -34.56 17.43 3.22
C ARG A 119 -33.32 18.24 3.60
N ARG A 120 -32.91 18.20 4.86
CA ARG A 120 -31.70 18.88 5.32
C ARG A 120 -30.43 18.23 4.82
N ALA A 121 -30.39 16.88 4.79
CA ALA A 121 -29.27 16.11 4.23
C ALA A 121 -29.16 16.29 2.71
N GLU A 122 -30.28 16.14 1.96
CA GLU A 122 -30.35 16.39 0.51
C GLU A 122 -29.89 17.81 0.14
N GLY A 123 -30.35 18.84 0.88
CA GLY A 123 -29.96 20.22 0.66
C GLY A 123 -28.47 20.51 0.90
N ARG A 124 -27.86 19.82 1.86
CA ARG A 124 -26.41 19.91 2.13
C ARG A 124 -25.59 19.22 1.04
N ILE A 125 -26.01 18.00 0.63
CA ILE A 125 -25.38 17.23 -0.43
C ILE A 125 -25.43 17.99 -1.76
N GLN A 126 -26.58 18.53 -2.13
CA GLN A 126 -26.78 19.22 -3.40
C GLN A 126 -26.03 20.56 -3.49
N LYS A 127 -25.83 21.25 -2.35
CA LYS A 127 -25.02 22.48 -2.27
C LYS A 127 -23.51 22.21 -2.27
N ALA A 128 -23.07 21.08 -1.73
CA ALA A 128 -21.66 20.77 -1.55
C ALA A 128 -21.02 20.15 -2.80
N HIS A 129 -21.76 19.37 -3.61
CA HIS A 129 -21.17 18.51 -4.66
C HIS A 129 -22.09 18.32 -5.88
N PRO A 130 -22.05 19.19 -6.88
CA PRO A 130 -22.72 18.97 -8.17
C PRO A 130 -21.95 17.89 -8.97
N GLY A 131 -22.61 16.82 -9.33
CA GLY A 131 -22.03 15.64 -9.99
C GLY A 131 -21.25 15.90 -11.27
N ALA A 132 -20.16 15.16 -11.47
CA ALA A 132 -19.33 15.17 -12.69
C ALA A 132 -19.36 13.81 -13.40
N VAL A 133 -19.48 13.84 -14.75
CA VAL A 133 -19.50 12.67 -15.64
C VAL A 133 -18.15 12.51 -16.33
N PHE A 134 -17.57 11.29 -16.34
CA PHE A 134 -16.31 11.00 -17.03
C PHE A 134 -16.41 9.98 -18.15
N SER A 135 -15.77 10.31 -19.30
CA SER A 135 -15.56 9.42 -20.44
C SER A 135 -14.12 8.89 -20.48
N ARG A 136 -13.95 7.59 -20.70
CA ARG A 136 -12.66 6.86 -20.73
C ARG A 136 -12.19 6.68 -22.18
N ARG A 137 -11.02 7.21 -22.53
CA ARG A 137 -10.36 7.00 -23.83
C ARG A 137 -9.46 5.76 -23.77
N ARG A 138 -9.70 4.81 -24.66
CA ARG A 138 -8.96 3.53 -24.77
C ARG A 138 -7.87 3.66 -25.84
N GLU A 139 -6.60 3.54 -25.46
CA GLU A 139 -5.47 3.52 -26.39
C GLU A 139 -5.14 2.06 -26.79
N LYS A 140 -5.12 1.77 -28.10
CA LYS A 140 -4.72 0.46 -28.65
C LYS A 140 -3.20 0.45 -28.84
N THR A 141 -2.49 -0.38 -28.08
CA THR A 141 -1.05 -0.64 -28.25
C THR A 141 -0.84 -1.96 -28.97
N THR A 142 -0.11 -1.95 -30.10
CA THR A 142 0.39 -3.15 -30.78
C THR A 142 1.60 -3.71 -30.03
N VAL A 143 1.52 -4.94 -29.54
CA VAL A 143 2.54 -5.58 -28.70
C VAL A 143 3.25 -6.69 -29.48
N SER A 144 4.60 -6.73 -29.42
CA SER A 144 5.45 -7.75 -30.02
C SER A 144 5.15 -9.16 -29.48
N PRO A 145 5.25 -10.23 -30.32
CA PRO A 145 5.04 -11.62 -29.88
C PRO A 145 5.96 -12.10 -28.76
N PHE A 146 7.16 -11.50 -28.61
CA PHE A 146 8.16 -11.88 -27.61
C PHE A 146 7.71 -11.55 -26.18
N ALA A 147 7.04 -10.42 -25.98
CA ALA A 147 6.74 -9.87 -24.66
C ALA A 147 5.26 -9.46 -24.53
N ARG A 148 4.36 -10.31 -25.01
CA ARG A 148 2.92 -10.03 -24.96
C ARG A 148 2.38 -10.19 -23.53
N GLY A 149 2.04 -9.08 -22.91
CA GLY A 149 1.39 -9.09 -21.60
C GLY A 149 2.25 -9.67 -20.48
N ALA A 150 1.67 -10.54 -19.67
CA ALA A 150 2.36 -11.27 -18.60
C ALA A 150 3.00 -12.58 -19.09
N SER A 151 3.72 -12.54 -20.25
CA SER A 151 4.46 -13.71 -20.75
C SER A 151 5.68 -14.01 -19.88
N PHE A 152 6.17 -15.27 -19.92
CA PHE A 152 7.33 -15.71 -19.18
C PHE A 152 8.54 -14.76 -19.33
N TYR A 153 8.90 -14.40 -20.56
CA TYR A 153 10.04 -13.51 -20.81
C TYR A 153 9.79 -12.08 -20.30
N SER A 154 8.56 -11.59 -20.41
CA SER A 154 8.19 -10.27 -19.87
C SER A 154 8.28 -10.25 -18.34
N ILE A 155 7.73 -11.26 -17.67
CA ILE A 155 7.75 -11.36 -16.20
C ILE A 155 9.18 -11.45 -15.68
N LEU A 156 10.05 -12.24 -16.34
CA LEU A 156 11.45 -12.33 -15.94
C LEU A 156 12.22 -11.02 -16.14
N LEU A 157 12.04 -10.33 -17.27
CA LEU A 157 12.65 -9.02 -17.46
C LEU A 157 12.16 -8.02 -16.42
N LEU A 158 10.86 -8.04 -16.08
CA LEU A 158 10.30 -7.19 -15.04
C LEU A 158 10.83 -7.55 -13.64
N PHE A 159 11.10 -8.84 -13.37
CA PHE A 159 11.79 -9.27 -12.15
C PHE A 159 13.18 -8.64 -12.04
N PHE A 160 13.99 -8.70 -13.09
CA PHE A 160 15.33 -8.12 -13.07
C PHE A 160 15.31 -6.60 -12.97
N ILE A 161 14.47 -5.94 -13.77
CA ILE A 161 14.34 -4.48 -13.72
C ILE A 161 13.81 -4.03 -12.35
N GLY A 162 12.81 -4.75 -11.83
CA GLY A 162 12.21 -4.47 -10.54
C GLY A 162 13.17 -4.68 -9.37
N GLY A 163 14.00 -5.72 -9.43
CA GLY A 163 15.01 -6.00 -8.41
C GLY A 163 16.08 -4.92 -8.33
N VAL A 164 16.61 -4.47 -9.46
CA VAL A 164 17.57 -3.37 -9.51
C VAL A 164 16.94 -2.04 -9.10
N ALA A 165 15.77 -1.71 -9.65
CA ALA A 165 15.08 -0.46 -9.34
C ALA A 165 14.65 -0.39 -7.86
N GLY A 166 14.19 -1.50 -7.30
CA GLY A 166 13.80 -1.59 -5.90
C GLY A 166 14.97 -1.44 -4.95
N ASP A 167 16.09 -2.11 -5.23
CA ASP A 167 17.32 -1.96 -4.45
C ASP A 167 17.82 -0.51 -4.44
N LEU A 168 17.86 0.14 -5.60
CA LEU A 168 18.25 1.54 -5.71
C LEU A 168 17.28 2.46 -4.95
N ALA A 169 15.98 2.24 -5.08
CA ALA A 169 14.96 3.03 -4.38
C ALA A 169 15.10 2.89 -2.85
N GLU A 170 15.29 1.66 -2.34
CA GLU A 170 15.52 1.42 -0.91
C GLU A 170 16.83 2.02 -0.42
N THR A 171 17.92 1.89 -1.20
CA THR A 171 19.22 2.48 -0.85
C THR A 171 19.14 4.00 -0.74
N ILE A 172 18.42 4.66 -1.69
CA ILE A 172 18.18 6.11 -1.62
C ILE A 172 17.29 6.45 -0.42
N PHE A 173 16.22 5.68 -0.16
CA PHE A 173 15.35 5.89 0.99
C PHE A 173 16.12 5.78 2.31
N CYS A 174 16.99 4.76 2.46
CA CYS A 174 17.83 4.60 3.64
C CYS A 174 18.79 5.80 3.79
N ARG A 175 19.39 6.28 2.71
CA ARG A 175 20.24 7.48 2.75
C ARG A 175 19.49 8.71 3.25
N LEU A 176 18.26 8.93 2.77
CA LEU A 176 17.43 10.06 3.18
C LEU A 176 16.96 9.96 4.64
N LYS A 177 16.64 8.73 5.11
CA LYS A 177 16.13 8.51 6.46
C LYS A 177 17.22 8.44 7.52
N MET A 178 18.34 7.79 7.20
CA MET A 178 19.42 7.46 8.17
C MET A 178 20.67 8.31 8.02
N GLY A 179 20.81 9.04 6.91
CA GLY A 179 21.94 9.92 6.68
C GLY A 179 23.21 9.26 6.13
N TRP A 180 23.21 7.95 5.90
CA TRP A 180 24.36 7.21 5.35
C TRP A 180 23.93 6.18 4.29
N TRP A 181 24.88 5.82 3.40
CA TRP A 181 24.63 4.84 2.35
C TRP A 181 24.71 3.43 2.89
N MET A 182 23.71 2.62 2.59
CA MET A 182 23.59 1.26 3.08
C MET A 182 23.13 0.36 1.95
N SER A 183 23.78 -0.80 1.79
CA SER A 183 23.32 -1.82 0.85
C SER A 183 21.93 -2.36 1.26
N ARG A 184 21.07 -2.53 0.26
CA ARG A 184 19.77 -3.20 0.39
C ARG A 184 19.68 -4.42 -0.53
N SER A 185 20.83 -4.85 -1.06
CA SER A 185 20.90 -6.03 -1.92
C SER A 185 20.55 -7.31 -1.17
N SER A 186 19.81 -8.18 -1.85
CA SER A 186 19.50 -9.52 -1.36
C SER A 186 20.56 -10.56 -1.80
N VAL A 187 21.53 -10.18 -2.60
CA VAL A 187 22.53 -11.08 -3.18
C VAL A 187 23.94 -10.47 -3.06
N VAL A 188 24.96 -11.35 -3.05
CA VAL A 188 26.35 -10.91 -2.87
C VAL A 188 26.92 -10.20 -4.09
N TRP A 189 26.37 -10.43 -5.30
CA TRP A 189 26.86 -9.80 -6.52
C TRP A 189 25.85 -8.81 -7.08
N GLY A 190 26.18 -7.52 -6.97
CA GLY A 190 25.43 -6.41 -7.55
C GLY A 190 24.27 -5.89 -6.70
N PRO A 191 23.76 -4.71 -7.04
CA PRO A 191 22.63 -4.09 -6.37
C PRO A 191 21.31 -4.72 -6.84
N PHE A 192 20.83 -5.73 -6.14
CA PHE A 192 19.66 -6.48 -6.56
C PHE A 192 18.81 -6.93 -5.37
N SER A 193 17.61 -6.42 -5.26
CA SER A 193 16.61 -6.86 -4.28
C SER A 193 15.70 -7.93 -4.87
N ILE A 194 15.88 -9.18 -4.41
CA ILE A 194 15.00 -10.31 -4.78
C ILE A 194 13.55 -10.00 -4.35
N VAL A 195 13.37 -9.39 -3.19
CA VAL A 195 12.05 -9.05 -2.64
C VAL A 195 11.31 -8.11 -3.60
N TRP A 196 11.94 -7.02 -4.07
CA TRP A 196 11.32 -6.11 -5.04
C TRP A 196 11.10 -6.75 -6.41
N GLY A 197 12.09 -7.53 -6.87
CA GLY A 197 11.96 -8.26 -8.15
C GLY A 197 10.77 -9.22 -8.16
N LEU A 198 10.66 -10.06 -7.13
CA LEU A 198 9.55 -11.00 -6.98
C LEU A 198 8.21 -10.28 -6.76
N ALA A 199 8.18 -9.20 -5.94
CA ALA A 199 6.97 -8.43 -5.72
C ALA A 199 6.39 -7.89 -7.03
N LEU A 200 7.22 -7.25 -7.86
CA LEU A 200 6.76 -6.65 -9.12
C LEU A 200 6.43 -7.71 -10.19
N ALA A 201 7.19 -8.81 -10.24
CA ALA A 201 6.88 -9.94 -11.09
C ALA A 201 5.55 -10.60 -10.70
N ALA A 202 5.36 -10.91 -9.42
CA ALA A 202 4.13 -11.50 -8.88
C ALA A 202 2.93 -10.55 -9.04
N ALA A 203 3.08 -9.27 -8.69
CA ALA A 203 2.04 -8.27 -8.89
C ALA A 203 1.61 -8.22 -10.36
N THR A 204 2.59 -8.21 -11.29
CA THR A 204 2.28 -8.21 -12.72
C THR A 204 1.58 -9.52 -13.13
N LEU A 205 2.08 -10.67 -12.70
CA LEU A 205 1.49 -11.97 -13.04
C LEU A 205 0.03 -12.08 -12.58
N PHE A 206 -0.26 -11.73 -11.33
CA PHE A 206 -1.59 -11.89 -10.72
C PHE A 206 -2.56 -10.77 -11.08
N LEU A 207 -2.07 -9.53 -11.18
CA LEU A 207 -2.93 -8.37 -11.39
C LEU A 207 -3.00 -7.89 -12.84
N TYR A 208 -2.21 -8.45 -13.76
CA TYR A 208 -2.21 -8.07 -15.18
C TYR A 208 -3.58 -8.12 -15.83
N LYS A 209 -4.39 -9.12 -15.53
CA LYS A 209 -5.76 -9.25 -16.03
C LYS A 209 -6.66 -8.07 -15.63
N TYR A 210 -6.31 -7.38 -14.56
CA TYR A 210 -7.02 -6.23 -14.02
C TYR A 210 -6.40 -4.88 -14.41
N ARG A 211 -5.41 -4.85 -15.33
CA ARG A 211 -4.63 -3.64 -15.68
C ARG A 211 -5.47 -2.43 -16.11
N ASP A 212 -6.72 -2.68 -16.55
CA ASP A 212 -7.65 -1.62 -16.94
C ASP A 212 -8.51 -1.12 -15.76
N ARG A 213 -8.34 -1.69 -14.54
CA ARG A 213 -9.04 -1.25 -13.33
C ARG A 213 -8.50 0.08 -12.83
N SER A 214 -9.24 0.72 -11.91
CA SER A 214 -8.89 2.03 -11.33
C SER A 214 -7.58 1.99 -10.54
N ALA A 215 -6.96 3.14 -10.30
CA ALA A 215 -5.81 3.27 -9.40
C ALA A 215 -6.15 2.81 -7.98
N SER A 216 -7.37 3.08 -7.54
CA SER A 216 -7.90 2.62 -6.26
C SER A 216 -7.88 1.11 -6.11
N PHE A 217 -8.25 0.39 -7.16
CA PHE A 217 -8.16 -1.07 -7.14
C PHE A 217 -6.72 -1.53 -6.88
N PHE A 218 -5.73 -0.95 -7.58
CA PHE A 218 -4.33 -1.30 -7.38
C PHE A 218 -3.82 -0.86 -6.01
N PHE A 219 -4.30 0.26 -5.49
CA PHE A 219 -3.95 0.70 -4.15
C PHE A 219 -4.42 -0.30 -3.09
N VAL A 220 -5.69 -0.70 -3.11
CA VAL A 220 -6.23 -1.69 -2.15
C VAL A 220 -5.57 -3.05 -2.33
N ALA A 221 -5.50 -3.55 -3.57
CA ALA A 221 -4.86 -4.83 -3.86
C ALA A 221 -3.37 -4.82 -3.45
N GLY A 222 -2.64 -3.74 -3.75
CA GLY A 222 -1.24 -3.57 -3.35
C GLY A 222 -1.06 -3.50 -1.85
N THR A 223 -1.93 -2.78 -1.13
CA THR A 223 -1.89 -2.71 0.34
C THR A 223 -2.05 -4.09 0.98
N LEU A 224 -3.04 -4.85 0.54
CA LEU A 224 -3.35 -6.16 1.12
C LEU A 224 -2.33 -7.22 0.68
N LEU A 225 -2.11 -7.35 -0.62
CA LEU A 225 -1.22 -8.38 -1.17
C LEU A 225 0.26 -8.07 -0.89
N GLY A 226 0.64 -6.78 -0.89
CA GLY A 226 2.00 -6.35 -0.57
C GLY A 226 2.33 -6.60 0.90
N GLY A 227 1.42 -6.27 1.83
CA GLY A 227 1.60 -6.58 3.25
C GLY A 227 1.68 -8.09 3.51
N LEU A 228 0.80 -8.89 2.89
CA LEU A 228 0.87 -10.35 2.96
C LEU A 228 2.20 -10.88 2.39
N TYR A 229 2.63 -10.36 1.26
CA TYR A 229 3.89 -10.73 0.62
C TYR A 229 5.09 -10.43 1.54
N GLU A 230 5.16 -9.24 2.11
CA GLU A 230 6.23 -8.82 3.04
C GLU A 230 6.26 -9.71 4.29
N TYR A 231 5.10 -10.04 4.85
CA TYR A 231 4.99 -10.99 5.96
C TYR A 231 5.55 -12.36 5.60
N LEU A 232 5.14 -12.91 4.44
CA LEU A 232 5.61 -14.21 3.97
C LEU A 232 7.11 -14.22 3.69
N CYS A 233 7.67 -13.13 3.13
CA CYS A 233 9.13 -13.00 2.95
C CYS A 233 9.87 -13.02 4.29
N SER A 234 9.38 -12.32 5.31
CA SER A 234 9.98 -12.33 6.64
C SER A 234 9.97 -13.72 7.28
N VAL A 235 8.82 -14.42 7.20
CA VAL A 235 8.72 -15.81 7.70
C VAL A 235 9.66 -16.74 6.93
N PHE A 236 9.71 -16.63 5.61
CA PHE A 236 10.57 -17.45 4.76
C PHE A 236 12.05 -17.26 5.11
N THR A 237 12.52 -16.02 5.23
CA THR A 237 13.94 -15.76 5.50
C THR A 237 14.34 -16.23 6.90
N GLU A 238 13.47 -16.14 7.88
CA GLU A 238 13.71 -16.67 9.21
C GLU A 238 13.78 -18.22 9.21
N LEU A 239 12.82 -18.89 8.56
CA LEU A 239 12.79 -20.35 8.51
C LEU A 239 13.93 -20.96 7.70
N VAL A 240 14.36 -20.31 6.60
CA VAL A 240 15.37 -20.87 5.69
C VAL A 240 16.78 -20.48 6.09
N PHE A 241 16.98 -19.25 6.54
CA PHE A 241 18.30 -18.67 6.81
C PHE A 241 18.54 -18.39 8.30
N GLY A 242 17.55 -18.60 9.18
CA GLY A 242 17.65 -18.20 10.58
C GLY A 242 17.88 -16.71 10.76
N THR A 243 17.41 -15.88 9.80
CA THR A 243 17.77 -14.46 9.73
C THR A 243 16.56 -13.61 9.41
N VAL A 244 16.40 -12.52 10.16
CA VAL A 244 15.39 -11.49 9.92
C VAL A 244 16.09 -10.22 9.43
N PHE A 245 15.64 -9.68 8.29
CA PHE A 245 16.28 -8.52 7.62
C PHE A 245 15.62 -7.19 7.93
N TRP A 246 14.45 -7.19 8.59
CA TRP A 246 13.75 -5.99 9.08
C TRP A 246 12.92 -6.33 10.31
N ASP A 247 12.68 -5.33 11.13
CA ASP A 247 11.92 -5.45 12.36
C ASP A 247 11.12 -4.17 12.61
N TYR A 248 9.79 -4.28 12.62
CA TYR A 248 8.85 -3.18 12.85
C TYR A 248 8.26 -3.19 14.26
N SER A 249 8.78 -3.99 15.19
CA SER A 249 8.23 -4.14 16.56
C SER A 249 8.12 -2.81 17.30
N ALA A 250 9.02 -1.86 17.03
CA ALA A 250 9.01 -0.53 17.62
C ALA A 250 7.98 0.43 17.00
N ILE A 251 7.30 0.05 15.91
CA ILE A 251 6.35 0.92 15.20
C ILE A 251 4.92 0.47 15.51
N PRO A 252 4.00 1.38 15.89
CA PRO A 252 2.60 1.03 16.13
C PRO A 252 1.93 0.38 14.93
N PHE A 253 0.91 -0.44 15.18
CA PHE A 253 0.17 -1.19 14.15
C PHE A 253 1.03 -2.18 13.35
N ASN A 254 2.04 -2.78 13.97
CA ASN A 254 2.77 -3.91 13.40
C ASN A 254 2.07 -5.25 13.73
N LEU A 255 2.34 -6.26 12.93
CA LEU A 255 1.93 -7.64 13.17
C LEU A 255 3.17 -8.49 13.36
N GLY A 256 3.48 -8.80 14.63
CA GLY A 256 4.64 -9.60 15.01
C GLY A 256 5.99 -9.02 14.57
N GLY A 257 6.10 -7.70 14.43
CA GLY A 257 7.30 -7.03 13.94
C GLY A 257 7.60 -7.24 12.44
N ARG A 258 6.82 -8.09 11.75
CA ARG A 258 7.10 -8.52 10.37
C ARG A 258 6.53 -7.60 9.31
N ILE A 259 5.35 -7.02 9.58
CA ILE A 259 4.72 -5.99 8.75
C ILE A 259 4.20 -4.87 9.62
N ASN A 260 4.00 -3.70 9.01
CA ASN A 260 3.41 -2.54 9.62
C ASN A 260 2.38 -1.90 8.68
N LEU A 261 1.28 -1.40 9.23
CA LEU A 261 0.19 -0.82 8.45
C LEU A 261 0.64 0.34 7.54
N LEU A 262 1.57 1.18 8.01
CA LEU A 262 2.13 2.27 7.20
C LEU A 262 2.85 1.72 5.95
N TYR A 263 3.67 0.68 6.10
CA TYR A 263 4.38 0.07 4.99
C TYR A 263 3.44 -0.71 4.06
N CYS A 264 2.36 -1.30 4.58
CA CYS A 264 1.30 -1.85 3.72
C CYS A 264 0.72 -0.78 2.77
N PHE A 265 0.53 0.45 3.24
CA PHE A 265 0.11 1.56 2.37
C PHE A 265 1.17 1.95 1.34
N PHE A 266 2.46 1.90 1.69
CA PHE A 266 3.52 2.10 0.70
C PHE A 266 3.48 1.05 -0.41
N TRP A 267 3.19 -0.21 -0.10
CA TRP A 267 2.93 -1.25 -1.10
C TRP A 267 1.74 -0.90 -2.00
N GLY A 268 0.68 -0.32 -1.43
CA GLY A 268 -0.45 0.20 -2.20
C GLY A 268 -0.05 1.28 -3.20
N PHE A 269 0.72 2.30 -2.76
CA PHE A 269 1.24 3.33 -3.64
C PHE A 269 2.21 2.77 -4.68
N ALA A 270 3.08 1.83 -4.30
CA ALA A 270 3.99 1.16 -5.23
C ALA A 270 3.23 0.42 -6.33
N ALA A 271 2.13 -0.28 -6.01
CA ALA A 271 1.29 -0.95 -6.98
C ALA A 271 0.61 0.03 -7.95
N VAL A 272 0.15 1.19 -7.46
CA VAL A 272 -0.40 2.24 -8.34
C VAL A 272 0.69 2.81 -9.26
N ALA A 273 1.85 3.17 -8.70
CA ALA A 273 2.98 3.68 -9.48
C ALA A 273 3.41 2.66 -10.55
N TRP A 274 3.43 1.38 -10.20
CA TRP A 274 3.73 0.30 -11.11
C TRP A 274 2.73 0.24 -12.27
N PHE A 275 1.45 -0.03 -12.00
CA PHE A 275 0.46 -0.29 -13.05
C PHE A 275 0.05 0.94 -13.84
N ARG A 276 0.10 2.14 -13.24
CA ARG A 276 -0.31 3.39 -13.90
C ARG A 276 0.85 4.19 -14.49
N GLY A 277 2.07 3.93 -14.02
CA GLY A 277 3.25 4.66 -14.45
C GLY A 277 4.28 3.77 -15.12
N LEU A 278 4.99 2.96 -14.34
CA LEU A 278 6.20 2.26 -14.77
C LEU A 278 5.93 1.10 -15.71
N TYR A 279 4.98 0.22 -15.38
CA TYR A 279 4.68 -0.96 -16.19
C TYR A 279 4.32 -0.62 -17.66
N PRO A 280 3.43 0.36 -17.98
CA PRO A 280 3.14 0.71 -19.35
C PRO A 280 4.35 1.22 -20.14
N ILE A 281 5.29 1.89 -19.47
CA ILE A 281 6.53 2.39 -20.08
C ILE A 281 7.46 1.21 -20.36
N LEU A 282 7.72 0.38 -19.37
CA LEU A 282 8.59 -0.79 -19.48
C LEU A 282 8.06 -1.80 -20.50
N ALA A 283 6.76 -2.07 -20.49
CA ALA A 283 6.12 -2.95 -21.46
C ALA A 283 6.32 -2.46 -22.91
N ARG A 284 6.30 -1.15 -23.15
CA ARG A 284 6.62 -0.57 -24.48
C ARG A 284 8.08 -0.76 -24.86
N TRP A 285 9.02 -0.65 -23.91
CA TRP A 285 10.44 -0.87 -24.15
C TRP A 285 10.76 -2.34 -24.37
N ILE A 286 10.21 -3.22 -23.54
CA ILE A 286 10.36 -4.67 -23.66
C ILE A 286 9.79 -5.14 -25.02
N ALA A 287 8.68 -4.57 -25.48
CA ALA A 287 8.08 -4.90 -26.76
C ALA A 287 8.98 -4.58 -27.97
N LYS A 288 9.94 -3.67 -27.83
CA LYS A 288 10.92 -3.33 -28.87
C LYS A 288 12.10 -4.30 -28.95
N ILE A 289 12.28 -5.16 -27.95
CA ILE A 289 13.38 -6.13 -27.91
C ILE A 289 13.15 -7.21 -28.98
N PRO A 290 14.12 -7.45 -29.88
CA PRO A 290 14.01 -8.52 -30.86
C PRO A 290 13.92 -9.90 -30.19
N PRO A 291 13.07 -10.83 -30.69
CA PRO A 291 12.80 -12.09 -29.96
C PRO A 291 14.02 -12.99 -29.75
N ARG A 292 14.92 -13.09 -30.73
CA ARG A 292 16.12 -13.97 -30.62
C ARG A 292 17.10 -13.48 -29.56
N PRO A 293 17.65 -12.25 -29.64
CA PRO A 293 18.57 -11.76 -28.59
C PRO A 293 17.86 -11.59 -27.25
N GLY A 294 16.59 -11.21 -27.22
CA GLY A 294 15.83 -11.07 -25.97
C GLY A 294 15.74 -12.40 -25.21
N LYS A 295 15.47 -13.51 -25.87
CA LYS A 295 15.47 -14.84 -25.24
C LYS A 295 16.86 -15.20 -24.71
N ALA A 296 17.91 -14.98 -25.48
CA ALA A 296 19.29 -15.27 -25.04
C ALA A 296 19.65 -14.47 -23.79
N VAL A 297 19.36 -13.16 -23.77
CA VAL A 297 19.62 -12.30 -22.61
C VAL A 297 18.85 -12.80 -21.36
N VAL A 298 17.56 -13.14 -21.50
CA VAL A 298 16.77 -13.64 -20.36
C VAL A 298 17.37 -14.94 -19.81
N TRP A 299 17.78 -15.88 -20.66
CA TRP A 299 18.40 -17.12 -20.18
C TRP A 299 19.76 -16.89 -19.52
N LEU A 300 20.58 -15.98 -20.04
CA LEU A 300 21.83 -15.57 -19.37
C LEU A 300 21.58 -14.94 -18.02
N LEU A 301 20.57 -14.06 -17.91
CA LEU A 301 20.19 -13.45 -16.63
C LEU A 301 19.67 -14.48 -15.64
N ILE A 302 18.89 -15.49 -16.09
CA ILE A 302 18.45 -16.59 -15.24
C ILE A 302 19.65 -17.37 -14.72
N ALA A 303 20.57 -17.77 -15.60
CA ALA A 303 21.77 -18.52 -15.21
C ALA A 303 22.63 -17.72 -14.21
N PHE A 304 22.90 -16.45 -14.51
CA PHE A 304 23.62 -15.55 -13.60
C PHE A 304 22.95 -15.44 -12.24
N MET A 305 21.63 -15.19 -12.21
CA MET A 305 20.91 -15.02 -10.94
C MET A 305 20.82 -16.31 -10.16
N SER A 306 20.67 -17.46 -10.83
CA SER A 306 20.66 -18.76 -10.16
C SER A 306 21.99 -19.03 -9.44
N VAL A 307 23.11 -18.75 -10.10
CA VAL A 307 24.44 -18.88 -9.49
C VAL A 307 24.62 -17.86 -8.35
N ASN A 308 24.23 -16.61 -8.57
CA ASN A 308 24.31 -15.55 -7.57
C ASN A 308 23.49 -15.88 -6.31
N MET A 309 22.27 -16.38 -6.47
CA MET A 309 21.42 -16.81 -5.36
C MET A 309 22.02 -17.99 -4.60
N ALA A 310 22.58 -18.98 -5.32
CA ALA A 310 23.23 -20.12 -4.69
C ALA A 310 24.45 -19.69 -3.86
N VAL A 311 25.33 -18.86 -4.43
CA VAL A 311 26.49 -18.33 -3.72
C VAL A 311 26.07 -17.46 -2.52
N SER A 312 25.05 -16.63 -2.70
CA SER A 312 24.53 -15.77 -1.61
C SER A 312 23.94 -16.60 -0.46
N GLY A 313 23.22 -17.68 -0.79
CA GLY A 313 22.68 -18.61 0.21
C GLY A 313 23.77 -19.34 0.98
N LEU A 314 24.81 -19.84 0.29
CA LEU A 314 25.96 -20.49 0.93
C LEU A 314 26.76 -19.49 1.80
N ALA A 315 26.99 -18.28 1.32
CA ALA A 315 27.66 -17.24 2.08
C ALA A 315 26.87 -16.85 3.36
N LEU A 316 25.55 -16.72 3.24
CA LEU A 316 24.68 -16.42 4.38
C LEU A 316 24.63 -17.57 5.40
N ALA A 317 24.54 -18.83 4.92
CA ALA A 317 24.62 -20.02 5.77
C ALA A 317 25.93 -20.06 6.55
N ARG A 318 27.07 -19.81 5.88
CA ARG A 318 28.39 -19.73 6.58
C ARG A 318 28.47 -18.56 7.53
N TYR A 319 27.90 -17.42 7.20
CA TYR A 319 27.82 -16.27 8.11
C TYR A 319 27.05 -16.62 9.38
N SER A 320 25.90 -17.30 9.26
CA SER A 320 25.14 -17.81 10.42
C SER A 320 25.93 -18.84 11.24
N ALA A 321 26.60 -19.80 10.59
CA ALA A 321 27.38 -20.84 11.24
C ALA A 321 28.60 -20.26 12.02
N ARG A 322 29.30 -19.25 11.42
CA ARG A 322 30.35 -18.53 12.14
C ARG A 322 29.84 -17.76 13.36
N ALA A 323 28.66 -17.14 13.24
CA ALA A 323 28.04 -16.47 14.39
C ALA A 323 27.66 -17.45 15.52
N ALA A 324 27.40 -18.73 15.18
CA ALA A 324 27.18 -19.81 16.13
C ALA A 324 28.49 -20.47 16.63
N GLY A 325 29.67 -20.04 16.15
CA GLY A 325 30.97 -20.58 16.51
C GLY A 325 31.33 -21.91 15.82
N GLU A 326 30.64 -22.26 14.74
CA GLU A 326 30.90 -23.51 13.99
C GLU A 326 32.13 -23.35 13.08
N PRO A 327 33.12 -24.28 13.16
CA PRO A 327 34.32 -24.25 12.33
C PRO A 327 34.00 -24.57 10.85
N ALA A 328 34.92 -24.20 9.95
CA ALA A 328 34.84 -24.55 8.53
C ALA A 328 35.56 -25.85 8.28
N ASP A 329 34.85 -26.96 8.20
CA ASP A 329 35.42 -28.30 8.01
C ASP A 329 35.51 -28.68 6.53
N ALA A 330 34.54 -28.30 5.71
CA ALA A 330 34.47 -28.58 4.29
C ALA A 330 35.19 -27.54 3.43
N ALA A 331 35.74 -27.96 2.29
CA ALA A 331 36.45 -27.05 1.37
C ALA A 331 35.59 -25.87 0.87
N TRP A 332 34.28 -26.09 0.66
CA TRP A 332 33.37 -25.02 0.26
C TRP A 332 33.13 -23.98 1.40
N GLU A 333 33.14 -24.42 2.64
CA GLU A 333 33.02 -23.57 3.83
C GLU A 333 34.23 -22.65 3.98
N GLN A 334 35.43 -23.27 3.86
CA GLN A 334 36.71 -22.52 3.86
C GLN A 334 36.77 -21.50 2.71
N TYR A 335 36.30 -21.89 1.53
CA TYR A 335 36.18 -20.95 0.40
C TYR A 335 35.25 -19.79 0.68
N MET A 336 34.07 -20.07 1.26
CA MET A 336 33.11 -19.01 1.63
C MET A 336 33.67 -18.10 2.72
N ASP A 337 34.33 -18.63 3.73
CA ASP A 337 34.93 -17.85 4.80
C ASP A 337 36.08 -16.95 4.30
N ALA A 338 36.86 -17.42 3.31
CA ALA A 338 37.93 -16.66 2.70
C ALA A 338 37.46 -15.49 1.81
N HIS A 339 36.28 -15.65 1.12
CA HIS A 339 35.80 -14.67 0.15
C HIS A 339 34.62 -13.83 0.66
N TYR A 340 33.85 -14.33 1.62
CA TYR A 340 32.66 -13.74 2.21
C TYR A 340 32.77 -13.73 3.74
N GLY A 341 33.90 -13.16 4.25
CA GLY A 341 34.12 -12.97 5.68
C GLY A 341 33.09 -12.03 6.31
N ASP A 342 33.10 -11.91 7.63
CA ASP A 342 32.10 -11.15 8.39
C ASP A 342 32.05 -9.68 7.98
N ASP A 343 33.20 -9.07 7.70
CA ASP A 343 33.30 -7.68 7.20
C ASP A 343 32.60 -7.47 5.84
N VAL A 344 32.66 -8.47 4.95
CA VAL A 344 31.97 -8.46 3.65
C VAL A 344 30.48 -8.65 3.86
N MET A 345 30.09 -9.62 4.69
CA MET A 345 28.69 -9.95 4.94
C MET A 345 27.96 -8.81 5.66
N GLU A 346 28.56 -8.17 6.66
CA GLU A 346 28.00 -7.00 7.34
C GLU A 346 27.79 -5.80 6.39
N ARG A 347 28.69 -5.64 5.41
CA ARG A 347 28.57 -4.59 4.38
C ARG A 347 27.40 -4.87 3.43
N ILE A 348 27.18 -6.14 3.04
CA ILE A 348 26.12 -6.55 2.13
C ILE A 348 24.77 -6.60 2.85
N TYR A 349 24.74 -7.15 4.08
CA TYR A 349 23.54 -7.38 4.89
C TYR A 349 23.60 -6.67 6.25
N PRO A 350 23.65 -5.32 6.27
CA PRO A 350 23.93 -4.54 7.50
C PRO A 350 22.85 -4.68 8.59
N TYR A 351 21.66 -5.24 8.29
CA TYR A 351 20.59 -5.49 9.25
C TYR A 351 20.23 -6.96 9.42
N ALA A 352 21.08 -7.87 8.94
CA ALA A 352 20.87 -9.29 9.22
C ALA A 352 20.95 -9.55 10.73
N LYS A 353 19.81 -9.85 11.34
CA LYS A 353 19.75 -10.31 12.76
C LYS A 353 19.65 -11.83 12.75
N MET A 354 20.66 -12.50 13.26
CA MET A 354 20.61 -13.94 13.48
C MET A 354 19.60 -14.26 14.57
N THR A 355 18.63 -15.10 14.28
CA THR A 355 17.72 -15.66 15.29
C THR A 355 18.33 -16.98 15.71
N GLY A 356 19.08 -16.96 16.81
CA GLY A 356 19.65 -18.15 17.46
C GLY A 356 18.59 -18.93 18.22
#